data_e59a6cd75e7c1bbadf9de371ad53b7f4
#
_entry.id   e59a6cd75e7c1bbadf9de371ad53b7f4
#
_cell.length_a   1.000
_cell.length_b   1.000
_cell.length_c   1.000
_cell.angle_alpha   90.00
_cell.angle_beta   90.00
_cell.angle_gamma   90.00
#
_symmetry.space_group_name_H-M   'P 1'
#
loop_
_entity.id
_entity.type
_entity.pdbx_description
1 polymer ?
#
loop_
_entity_poly.entity_id
_entity_poly.type
_entity_poly.pdbx_seq_one_letter_code
_entity_poly.pdbx_strand_id
1 'polypeptide(L)'
;MNRQKLLKIIKKSRQFILPPPDYTPSEWVEHNLIFPDGPYAGQPMKLFEFQKGMIDVVKERKRKIVFETSAQIGKTTILNGILFYKSANDPGNAGVLQSTGKETGQWLAGKIRPMIDASPEMQKIVTDKNDRNAVNNGSQIQLRTGGFWYFMSLNSPSHLRGKTLPLILMDEVDAVETDTDEGNPIVIAENRATTFGEDARIFISSTPTSKHGAIHTQYEASDKRKYHVPCPSCGHYHELIWENVKFSWVKIDGKSVPDTDSVYLECPECGHHISDGERARAVKNGKWVITQPDSRVAGFHISRLYSPMSSLRSVMEDYKQAWQSFSLSTFYNTVLGLPFDDLNEDVELYKLEKLKTDVGVNNIPDDVLFLTAGVDQQQDRLEVTLLGHSEKALYIICHRTFMTMNAEVVESPAYRDLLAFLKAPFKTVSGRRVTMAWANVDSGNGRATKTIYRFCSQWKHLHAIKGSSSVDAPYVPTKESKSGGYRLFMIGVNKGKDLIRELIVRNTSTTLQTPVHLEISDQEVPDDYLEQLMSEELKRSGNTVRWTVKPGGVRNEALDCINYGYCARLQVIEQIKWHEWRKIVARQTIDDTPDASETIEPEQLIETIPEQKETPRKPVVKRRVVKPTRPRGFGL
;
A
#
# COMPACT_ATOMS: atom_id res chain seq x y z
N MET A 1 -68.51 -12.53 -3.49
CA MET A 1 -67.05 -12.42 -3.54
C MET A 1 -66.47 -13.68 -2.90
N ASN A 2 -65.59 -14.42 -3.61
CA ASN A 2 -65.05 -15.69 -3.11
C ASN A 2 -64.16 -15.43 -1.88
N ARG A 3 -64.30 -16.25 -0.81
CA ARG A 3 -63.51 -16.18 0.45
C ARG A 3 -61.99 -16.03 0.23
N GLN A 4 -61.46 -16.68 -0.80
CA GLN A 4 -60.04 -16.59 -1.17
C GLN A 4 -59.68 -15.19 -1.75
N LYS A 5 -60.61 -14.56 -2.48
CA LYS A 5 -60.44 -13.21 -3.03
C LYS A 5 -60.49 -12.17 -1.91
N LEU A 6 -61.38 -12.38 -0.92
CA LEU A 6 -61.49 -11.56 0.26
C LEU A 6 -60.23 -11.66 1.13
N LEU A 7 -59.70 -12.87 1.36
CA LEU A 7 -58.47 -13.09 2.12
C LEU A 7 -57.21 -12.47 1.42
N LYS A 8 -57.17 -12.51 0.07
CA LYS A 8 -56.12 -11.80 -0.68
C LYS A 8 -56.24 -10.29 -0.55
N ILE A 9 -57.45 -9.74 -0.55
CA ILE A 9 -57.69 -8.31 -0.38
C ILE A 9 -57.33 -7.92 1.05
N ILE A 10 -57.75 -8.66 2.06
CA ILE A 10 -57.42 -8.41 3.47
C ILE A 10 -55.91 -8.52 3.72
N LYS A 11 -55.20 -9.49 3.16
CA LYS A 11 -53.74 -9.56 3.22
C LYS A 11 -53.09 -8.37 2.57
N LYS A 12 -53.58 -7.91 1.44
CA LYS A 12 -53.08 -6.73 0.72
C LYS A 12 -53.40 -5.45 1.46
N SER A 13 -54.58 -5.31 2.02
CA SER A 13 -55.00 -4.13 2.84
C SER A 13 -54.28 -4.10 4.17
N ARG A 14 -53.89 -5.24 4.76
CA ARG A 14 -53.12 -5.30 6.01
C ARG A 14 -51.72 -4.65 5.86
N GLN A 15 -51.16 -4.72 4.66
CA GLN A 15 -49.88 -4.02 4.35
C GLN A 15 -50.01 -2.48 4.34
N PHE A 16 -51.25 -1.95 4.17
CA PHE A 16 -51.52 -0.50 4.16
C PHE A 16 -52.09 0.04 5.49
N ILE A 17 -52.48 -0.86 6.40
CA ILE A 17 -53.13 -0.49 7.68
C ILE A 17 -52.19 -0.62 8.86
N LEU A 18 -51.20 -1.51 8.77
CA LEU A 18 -50.18 -1.61 9.81
C LEU A 18 -49.06 -0.63 9.49
N PRO A 19 -48.61 0.15 10.50
CA PRO A 19 -47.39 0.93 10.30
C PRO A 19 -46.28 -0.01 9.86
N PRO A 20 -45.36 0.47 8.99
CA PRO A 20 -44.19 -0.34 8.61
C PRO A 20 -43.46 -0.76 9.90
N PRO A 21 -42.86 -1.96 9.94
CA PRO A 21 -42.07 -2.38 11.09
C PRO A 21 -41.02 -1.31 11.40
N ASP A 22 -40.89 -0.96 12.68
CA ASP A 22 -39.87 -0.01 13.14
C ASP A 22 -38.52 -0.74 13.23
N TYR A 23 -37.94 -1.00 12.08
CA TYR A 23 -36.61 -1.61 11.98
C TYR A 23 -35.54 -0.61 12.41
N THR A 24 -34.52 -1.07 13.13
CA THR A 24 -33.24 -0.36 13.18
C THR A 24 -32.65 -0.26 11.77
N PRO A 25 -31.74 0.68 11.50
CA PRO A 25 -31.11 0.76 10.17
C PRO A 25 -30.43 -0.53 9.73
N SER A 26 -29.76 -1.22 10.64
CA SER A 26 -29.11 -2.51 10.35
C SER A 26 -30.12 -3.62 10.07
N GLU A 27 -31.22 -3.72 10.84
CA GLU A 27 -32.30 -4.67 10.57
C GLU A 27 -32.99 -4.37 9.23
N TRP A 28 -33.21 -3.11 8.90
CA TRP A 28 -33.75 -2.71 7.61
C TRP A 28 -32.87 -3.21 6.46
N VAL A 29 -31.53 -3.04 6.59
CA VAL A 29 -30.54 -3.53 5.62
C VAL A 29 -30.66 -5.05 5.47
N GLU A 30 -30.68 -5.81 6.58
CA GLU A 30 -30.77 -7.28 6.56
C GLU A 30 -32.09 -7.78 5.96
N HIS A 31 -33.19 -7.03 6.10
CA HIS A 31 -34.51 -7.43 5.56
C HIS A 31 -34.71 -7.05 4.10
N ASN A 32 -34.13 -5.98 3.62
CA ASN A 32 -34.47 -5.38 2.33
C ASN A 32 -33.37 -5.50 1.28
N LEU A 33 -32.12 -5.77 1.68
CA LEU A 33 -31.01 -5.86 0.74
C LEU A 33 -30.57 -7.32 0.53
N ILE A 34 -30.13 -7.58 -0.70
CA ILE A 34 -29.66 -8.90 -1.15
C ILE A 34 -28.22 -8.76 -1.63
N PHE A 35 -27.38 -9.73 -1.29
CA PHE A 35 -26.02 -9.80 -1.81
C PHE A 35 -26.02 -9.95 -3.32
N PRO A 36 -25.42 -9.04 -4.10
CA PRO A 36 -25.43 -9.10 -5.55
C PRO A 36 -24.41 -10.10 -6.12
N ASP A 37 -23.34 -10.36 -5.37
CA ASP A 37 -22.19 -11.16 -5.82
C ASP A 37 -21.57 -11.97 -4.68
N GLY A 38 -20.52 -12.74 -5.00
CA GLY A 38 -19.75 -13.52 -4.04
C GLY A 38 -20.44 -14.81 -3.57
N PRO A 39 -19.92 -15.44 -2.49
CA PRO A 39 -20.42 -16.74 -1.99
C PRO A 39 -21.86 -16.71 -1.51
N TYR A 40 -22.38 -15.53 -1.21
CA TYR A 40 -23.73 -15.31 -0.69
C TYR A 40 -24.68 -14.67 -1.71
N ALA A 41 -24.29 -14.61 -2.99
CA ALA A 41 -25.11 -14.02 -4.05
C ALA A 41 -26.55 -14.55 -4.04
N GLY A 42 -27.53 -13.63 -4.12
CA GLY A 42 -28.97 -13.95 -4.09
C GLY A 42 -29.55 -14.21 -2.70
N GLN A 43 -28.74 -14.21 -1.64
CA GLN A 43 -29.20 -14.36 -0.26
C GLN A 43 -29.48 -13.00 0.40
N PRO A 44 -30.41 -12.91 1.37
CA PRO A 44 -30.57 -11.71 2.19
C PRO A 44 -29.24 -11.31 2.85
N MET A 45 -28.98 -10.01 2.89
CA MET A 45 -27.77 -9.50 3.51
C MET A 45 -27.72 -9.85 5.00
N LYS A 46 -26.56 -10.31 5.46
CA LYS A 46 -26.27 -10.49 6.88
C LYS A 46 -25.06 -9.69 7.26
N LEU A 47 -25.23 -8.88 8.30
CA LEU A 47 -24.20 -8.00 8.81
C LEU A 47 -23.47 -8.66 9.99
N PHE A 48 -22.17 -8.38 10.12
CA PHE A 48 -21.48 -8.66 11.36
C PHE A 48 -21.94 -7.70 12.46
N GLU A 49 -21.91 -8.12 13.71
CA GLU A 49 -22.44 -7.29 14.83
C GLU A 49 -21.74 -5.93 14.92
N PHE A 50 -20.43 -5.85 14.64
CA PHE A 50 -19.75 -4.56 14.60
C PHE A 50 -20.26 -3.64 13.46
N GLN A 51 -20.66 -4.20 12.31
CA GLN A 51 -21.20 -3.44 11.19
C GLN A 51 -22.59 -2.88 11.52
N LYS A 52 -23.39 -3.60 12.31
CA LYS A 52 -24.72 -3.12 12.75
C LYS A 52 -24.62 -1.81 13.49
N GLY A 53 -23.72 -1.72 14.49
CA GLY A 53 -23.50 -0.47 15.23
C GLY A 53 -23.00 0.67 14.35
N MET A 54 -22.18 0.38 13.33
CA MET A 54 -21.70 1.37 12.35
C MET A 54 -22.82 1.89 11.42
N ILE A 55 -23.83 1.08 11.14
CA ILE A 55 -25.00 1.49 10.35
C ILE A 55 -26.01 2.21 11.25
N ASP A 56 -26.27 1.69 12.44
CA ASP A 56 -27.29 2.22 13.37
C ASP A 56 -26.96 3.62 13.88
N VAL A 57 -25.69 4.04 13.84
CA VAL A 57 -25.25 5.40 14.17
C VAL A 57 -25.97 6.49 13.36
N VAL A 58 -26.55 6.15 12.21
CA VAL A 58 -27.32 7.10 11.39
C VAL A 58 -28.53 7.68 12.13
N LYS A 59 -29.09 6.96 13.12
CA LYS A 59 -30.17 7.43 14.00
C LYS A 59 -29.68 8.28 15.17
N GLU A 60 -28.39 8.29 15.47
CA GLU A 60 -27.84 9.12 16.52
C GLU A 60 -27.81 10.62 16.09
N ARG A 61 -27.87 11.53 17.09
CA ARG A 61 -27.73 12.97 16.85
C ARG A 61 -26.26 13.37 16.66
N LYS A 62 -25.55 12.66 15.75
CA LYS A 62 -24.18 12.95 15.36
C LYS A 62 -24.19 13.38 13.90
N ARG A 63 -23.80 14.62 13.63
CA ARG A 63 -23.77 15.16 12.27
C ARG A 63 -22.64 14.50 11.44
N LYS A 64 -21.48 14.27 12.07
CA LYS A 64 -20.29 13.73 11.42
C LYS A 64 -19.93 12.36 12.00
N ILE A 65 -19.67 11.42 11.11
CA ILE A 65 -19.35 10.03 11.46
C ILE A 65 -18.08 9.64 10.69
N VAL A 66 -17.11 9.07 11.38
CA VAL A 66 -15.78 8.71 10.87
C VAL A 66 -15.56 7.21 10.99
N PHE A 67 -15.17 6.57 9.90
CA PHE A 67 -14.82 5.14 9.84
C PHE A 67 -13.34 4.99 9.48
N GLU A 68 -12.47 4.97 10.47
CA GLU A 68 -11.07 4.60 10.34
C GLU A 68 -10.94 3.09 10.47
N THR A 69 -10.70 2.37 9.38
CA THR A 69 -10.83 0.92 9.41
C THR A 69 -9.79 0.24 8.52
N SER A 70 -9.53 -1.04 8.82
CA SER A 70 -8.74 -1.88 7.92
C SER A 70 -9.44 -2.10 6.57
N ALA A 71 -8.68 -2.60 5.61
CA ALA A 71 -9.24 -3.09 4.35
C ALA A 71 -10.11 -4.35 4.58
N GLN A 72 -11.05 -4.60 3.66
CA GLN A 72 -11.88 -5.81 3.59
C GLN A 72 -12.75 -6.12 4.81
N ILE A 73 -13.12 -5.13 5.62
CA ILE A 73 -14.10 -5.28 6.71
C ILE A 73 -15.54 -4.92 6.28
N GLY A 74 -15.75 -4.62 4.99
CA GLY A 74 -17.05 -4.28 4.43
C GLY A 74 -17.43 -2.80 4.51
N LYS A 75 -16.47 -1.85 4.51
CA LYS A 75 -16.71 -0.39 4.47
C LYS A 75 -17.78 0.01 3.46
N THR A 76 -17.58 -0.39 2.21
CA THR A 76 -18.49 -0.07 1.11
C THR A 76 -19.89 -0.66 1.32
N THR A 77 -20.00 -1.85 1.93
CA THR A 77 -21.30 -2.45 2.31
C THR A 77 -22.01 -1.61 3.35
N ILE A 78 -21.30 -1.11 4.36
CA ILE A 78 -21.84 -0.22 5.40
C ILE A 78 -22.34 1.08 4.76
N LEU A 79 -21.53 1.73 3.93
CA LEU A 79 -21.89 2.98 3.26
C LEU A 79 -23.09 2.81 2.31
N ASN A 80 -23.15 1.70 1.55
CA ASN A 80 -24.29 1.37 0.71
C ASN A 80 -25.56 1.13 1.55
N GLY A 81 -25.42 0.39 2.67
CA GLY A 81 -26.53 0.17 3.60
C GLY A 81 -27.11 1.47 4.12
N ILE A 82 -26.27 2.42 4.52
CA ILE A 82 -26.66 3.76 5.00
C ILE A 82 -27.34 4.55 3.87
N LEU A 83 -26.76 4.56 2.66
CA LEU A 83 -27.34 5.23 1.49
C LEU A 83 -28.76 4.74 1.21
N PHE A 84 -28.93 3.42 1.17
CA PHE A 84 -30.20 2.80 0.83
C PHE A 84 -31.23 2.96 1.93
N TYR A 85 -30.83 2.76 3.19
CA TYR A 85 -31.70 3.00 4.34
C TYR A 85 -32.24 4.43 4.36
N LYS A 86 -31.37 5.43 4.24
CA LYS A 86 -31.77 6.85 4.20
C LYS A 86 -32.67 7.15 3.02
N SER A 87 -32.37 6.62 1.84
CA SER A 87 -33.20 6.86 0.63
C SER A 87 -34.60 6.26 0.73
N ALA A 88 -34.77 5.18 1.51
CA ALA A 88 -36.05 4.53 1.72
C ALA A 88 -36.89 5.23 2.82
N ASN A 89 -36.24 5.63 3.91
CA ASN A 89 -36.94 6.05 5.15
C ASN A 89 -36.92 7.57 5.38
N ASP A 90 -35.96 8.28 4.79
CA ASP A 90 -35.80 9.72 4.90
C ASP A 90 -35.21 10.26 3.57
N PRO A 91 -36.04 10.26 2.49
CA PRO A 91 -35.56 10.55 1.14
C PRO A 91 -35.09 12.00 0.99
N GLY A 92 -34.01 12.17 0.24
CA GLY A 92 -33.41 13.46 -0.04
C GLY A 92 -32.24 13.31 -0.98
N ASN A 93 -31.52 14.41 -1.21
CA ASN A 93 -30.30 14.38 -1.99
C ASN A 93 -29.18 13.68 -1.21
N ALA A 94 -28.38 12.87 -1.90
CA ALA A 94 -27.17 12.26 -1.34
C ALA A 94 -25.97 12.49 -2.25
N GLY A 95 -24.82 12.80 -1.66
CA GLY A 95 -23.52 12.82 -2.34
C GLY A 95 -22.75 11.54 -2.03
N VAL A 96 -22.28 10.86 -3.07
CA VAL A 96 -21.37 9.71 -3.00
C VAL A 96 -20.07 10.12 -3.64
N LEU A 97 -19.00 10.19 -2.86
CA LEU A 97 -17.75 10.81 -3.24
C LEU A 97 -16.56 9.87 -2.99
N GLN A 98 -15.64 9.85 -3.94
CA GLN A 98 -14.30 9.27 -3.77
C GLN A 98 -13.24 10.26 -4.30
N SER A 99 -11.97 9.87 -4.21
CA SER A 99 -10.86 10.73 -4.65
C SER A 99 -11.01 11.15 -6.11
N THR A 100 -11.33 10.22 -7.01
CA THR A 100 -11.50 10.49 -8.45
C THR A 100 -12.88 10.11 -8.97
N GLY A 101 -13.30 10.75 -10.06
CA GLY A 101 -14.56 10.41 -10.75
C GLY A 101 -14.57 9.00 -11.35
N LYS A 102 -13.38 8.45 -11.69
CA LYS A 102 -13.24 7.07 -12.16
C LYS A 102 -13.59 6.07 -11.04
N GLU A 103 -13.05 6.27 -9.86
CA GLU A 103 -13.33 5.42 -8.69
C GLU A 103 -14.78 5.50 -8.27
N THR A 104 -15.35 6.71 -8.21
CA THR A 104 -16.78 6.90 -7.92
C THR A 104 -17.66 6.17 -8.96
N GLY A 105 -17.29 6.24 -10.24
CA GLY A 105 -17.96 5.50 -11.31
C GLY A 105 -17.84 3.98 -11.16
N GLN A 106 -16.69 3.49 -10.71
CA GLN A 106 -16.48 2.07 -10.40
C GLN A 106 -17.31 1.62 -9.20
N TRP A 107 -17.43 2.44 -8.16
CA TRP A 107 -18.31 2.15 -7.02
C TRP A 107 -19.78 2.06 -7.48
N LEU A 108 -20.25 3.02 -8.26
CA LEU A 108 -21.60 2.97 -8.83
C LEU A 108 -21.82 1.70 -9.66
N ALA A 109 -20.95 1.43 -10.62
CA ALA A 109 -21.13 0.32 -11.56
C ALA A 109 -20.93 -1.06 -10.94
N GLY A 110 -19.93 -1.18 -10.05
CA GLY A 110 -19.50 -2.46 -9.48
C GLY A 110 -20.17 -2.84 -8.17
N LYS A 111 -20.77 -1.88 -7.44
CA LYS A 111 -21.35 -2.16 -6.12
C LYS A 111 -22.79 -1.66 -5.97
N ILE A 112 -23.08 -0.40 -6.30
CA ILE A 112 -24.41 0.18 -6.07
C ILE A 112 -25.44 -0.40 -7.05
N ARG A 113 -25.15 -0.38 -8.36
CA ARG A 113 -26.09 -0.90 -9.37
C ARG A 113 -26.41 -2.38 -9.22
N PRO A 114 -25.43 -3.27 -9.03
CA PRO A 114 -25.73 -4.68 -8.80
C PRO A 114 -26.62 -4.93 -7.56
N MET A 115 -26.41 -4.12 -6.49
CA MET A 115 -27.23 -4.23 -5.28
C MET A 115 -28.66 -3.72 -5.50
N ILE A 116 -28.87 -2.67 -6.31
CA ILE A 116 -30.20 -2.22 -6.74
C ILE A 116 -30.89 -3.34 -7.52
N ASP A 117 -30.19 -3.91 -8.51
CA ASP A 117 -30.75 -4.95 -9.39
C ASP A 117 -31.10 -6.23 -8.61
N ALA A 118 -30.33 -6.59 -7.58
CA ALA A 118 -30.59 -7.75 -6.72
C ALA A 118 -31.71 -7.50 -5.69
N SER A 119 -31.97 -6.23 -5.28
CA SER A 119 -32.84 -5.92 -4.12
C SER A 119 -34.19 -5.32 -4.58
N PRO A 120 -35.32 -6.08 -4.48
CA PRO A 120 -36.64 -5.62 -4.97
C PRO A 120 -37.10 -4.31 -4.33
N GLU A 121 -36.72 -4.05 -3.06
CA GLU A 121 -37.10 -2.80 -2.40
C GLU A 121 -36.40 -1.59 -3.05
N MET A 122 -35.12 -1.75 -3.42
CA MET A 122 -34.37 -0.70 -4.08
C MET A 122 -34.88 -0.40 -5.50
N GLN A 123 -35.37 -1.41 -6.21
CA GLN A 123 -36.00 -1.22 -7.53
C GLN A 123 -37.28 -0.39 -7.48
N LYS A 124 -37.99 -0.35 -6.34
CA LYS A 124 -39.15 0.53 -6.13
C LYS A 124 -38.75 2.00 -5.91
N ILE A 125 -37.57 2.22 -5.32
CA ILE A 125 -37.08 3.55 -4.89
C ILE A 125 -36.32 4.23 -6.03
N VAL A 126 -35.51 3.49 -6.76
CA VAL A 126 -34.64 3.99 -7.82
C VAL A 126 -35.37 4.04 -9.17
N THR A 127 -35.21 5.10 -9.94
CA THR A 127 -35.77 5.21 -11.29
C THR A 127 -35.08 4.22 -12.25
N ASP A 128 -35.83 3.72 -13.23
CA ASP A 128 -35.31 2.83 -14.25
C ASP A 128 -34.32 3.57 -15.18
N LYS A 129 -33.26 2.90 -15.62
CA LYS A 129 -32.31 3.41 -16.61
C LYS A 129 -32.96 3.74 -17.97
N ASN A 130 -34.01 3.01 -18.30
CA ASN A 130 -34.72 3.16 -19.59
C ASN A 130 -35.87 4.18 -19.51
N ASP A 131 -36.15 4.73 -18.33
CA ASP A 131 -37.17 5.76 -18.16
C ASP A 131 -36.68 7.10 -18.75
N ARG A 132 -37.21 7.48 -19.89
CA ARG A 132 -36.83 8.72 -20.57
C ARG A 132 -37.27 10.00 -19.82
N ASN A 133 -38.17 9.88 -18.87
CA ASN A 133 -38.67 11.00 -18.06
C ASN A 133 -37.91 11.15 -16.74
N ALA A 134 -36.95 10.28 -16.46
CA ALA A 134 -36.15 10.30 -15.25
C ALA A 134 -34.64 10.33 -15.56
N VAL A 135 -33.87 10.87 -14.63
CA VAL A 135 -32.40 10.91 -14.72
C VAL A 135 -31.78 9.71 -14.01
N ASN A 136 -31.16 8.82 -14.79
CA ASN A 136 -30.39 7.70 -14.24
C ASN A 136 -29.16 7.42 -15.11
N ASN A 137 -28.04 8.09 -14.80
CA ASN A 137 -26.80 8.01 -15.58
C ASN A 137 -25.57 7.72 -14.67
N GLY A 138 -24.37 7.96 -15.18
CA GLY A 138 -23.12 7.69 -14.47
C GLY A 138 -22.77 8.71 -13.38
N SER A 139 -23.37 9.91 -13.41
CA SER A 139 -23.07 11.00 -12.46
C SER A 139 -24.22 11.29 -11.49
N GLN A 140 -25.45 10.88 -11.82
CA GLN A 140 -26.61 11.12 -10.94
C GLN A 140 -27.74 10.12 -11.20
N ILE A 141 -28.46 9.80 -10.14
CA ILE A 141 -29.64 8.92 -10.15
C ILE A 141 -30.78 9.63 -9.44
N GLN A 142 -31.91 9.78 -10.12
CA GLN A 142 -33.15 10.30 -9.53
C GLN A 142 -33.87 9.21 -8.74
N LEU A 143 -34.42 9.55 -7.58
CA LEU A 143 -35.21 8.66 -6.76
C LEU A 143 -36.70 8.90 -6.98
N ARG A 144 -37.52 7.84 -7.00
CA ARG A 144 -38.99 7.90 -7.07
C ARG A 144 -39.59 8.49 -5.79
N THR A 145 -38.89 8.33 -4.67
CA THR A 145 -39.26 8.87 -3.36
C THR A 145 -38.93 10.36 -3.20
N GLY A 146 -38.23 10.94 -4.18
CA GLY A 146 -37.75 12.33 -4.19
C GLY A 146 -36.26 12.45 -3.89
N GLY A 147 -35.61 13.41 -4.55
CA GLY A 147 -34.17 13.65 -4.44
C GLY A 147 -33.32 12.92 -5.48
N PHE A 148 -32.03 13.11 -5.34
CA PHE A 148 -31.01 12.58 -6.26
C PHE A 148 -29.82 12.01 -5.51
N TRP A 149 -29.22 10.96 -6.03
CA TRP A 149 -27.84 10.59 -5.71
C TRP A 149 -26.90 11.25 -6.73
N TYR A 150 -25.88 11.92 -6.23
CA TYR A 150 -24.82 12.54 -7.01
C TYR A 150 -23.51 11.80 -6.81
N PHE A 151 -22.90 11.34 -7.89
CA PHE A 151 -21.61 10.63 -7.91
C PHE A 151 -20.54 11.60 -8.35
N MET A 152 -19.62 11.97 -7.43
CA MET A 152 -18.70 13.09 -7.63
C MET A 152 -17.29 12.74 -7.17
N SER A 153 -16.31 13.49 -7.68
CA SER A 153 -14.91 13.42 -7.24
C SER A 153 -14.61 14.49 -6.20
N LEU A 154 -13.90 14.12 -5.14
CA LEU A 154 -13.36 15.08 -4.18
C LEU A 154 -12.23 15.92 -4.78
N ASN A 155 -11.39 15.35 -5.66
CA ASN A 155 -10.33 16.08 -6.35
C ASN A 155 -10.86 17.04 -7.46
N SER A 156 -12.18 17.21 -7.56
CA SER A 156 -12.81 18.17 -8.46
C SER A 156 -13.86 18.99 -7.71
N PRO A 157 -13.47 19.91 -6.82
CA PRO A 157 -14.40 20.65 -5.97
C PRO A 157 -15.48 21.44 -6.71
N SER A 158 -15.21 21.83 -7.98
CA SER A 158 -16.17 22.49 -8.85
C SER A 158 -17.46 21.70 -9.06
N HIS A 159 -17.40 20.36 -9.04
CA HIS A 159 -18.57 19.48 -9.18
C HIS A 159 -19.49 19.50 -7.94
N LEU A 160 -18.99 19.94 -6.81
CA LEU A 160 -19.76 20.11 -5.57
C LEU A 160 -20.58 21.40 -5.52
N ARG A 161 -20.25 22.38 -6.39
CA ARG A 161 -20.93 23.68 -6.40
C ARG A 161 -22.40 23.54 -6.80
N GLY A 162 -23.26 24.33 -6.17
CA GLY A 162 -24.69 24.37 -6.48
C GLY A 162 -25.50 23.15 -6.02
N LYS A 163 -24.92 22.25 -5.21
CA LYS A 163 -25.61 21.11 -4.64
C LYS A 163 -25.82 21.30 -3.14
N THR A 164 -26.99 20.87 -2.64
CA THR A 164 -27.35 20.88 -1.22
C THR A 164 -27.64 19.44 -0.82
N LEU A 165 -26.86 18.91 0.13
CA LEU A 165 -26.77 17.48 0.41
C LEU A 165 -27.00 17.20 1.90
N PRO A 166 -28.19 16.69 2.31
CA PRO A 166 -28.44 16.24 3.68
C PRO A 166 -27.65 14.97 4.04
N LEU A 167 -27.30 14.15 3.06
CA LEU A 167 -26.46 12.97 3.23
C LEU A 167 -25.21 13.08 2.35
N ILE A 168 -24.04 12.88 2.97
CA ILE A 168 -22.75 12.85 2.27
C ILE A 168 -22.00 11.59 2.69
N LEU A 169 -21.56 10.82 1.72
CA LEU A 169 -20.72 9.63 1.90
C LEU A 169 -19.40 9.87 1.17
N MET A 170 -18.30 9.94 1.91
CA MET A 170 -16.95 10.09 1.40
C MET A 170 -16.15 8.83 1.71
N ASP A 171 -15.62 8.16 0.71
CA ASP A 171 -14.79 6.97 0.89
C ASP A 171 -13.38 7.19 0.34
N GLU A 172 -12.40 6.51 0.94
CA GLU A 172 -10.96 6.59 0.63
C GLU A 172 -10.43 8.04 0.68
N VAL A 173 -10.75 8.77 1.77
CA VAL A 173 -10.38 10.19 1.91
C VAL A 173 -8.90 10.42 2.11
N ASP A 174 -8.12 9.43 2.55
CA ASP A 174 -6.66 9.55 2.66
C ASP A 174 -5.97 9.61 1.28
N ALA A 175 -6.66 9.21 0.21
CA ALA A 175 -6.21 9.37 -1.17
C ALA A 175 -6.55 10.75 -1.77
N VAL A 176 -7.22 11.65 -1.00
CA VAL A 176 -7.67 12.97 -1.45
C VAL A 176 -6.59 14.01 -1.18
N GLU A 177 -6.36 14.88 -2.17
CA GLU A 177 -5.51 16.05 -2.02
C GLU A 177 -6.20 17.09 -1.11
N THR A 178 -5.65 17.31 0.07
CA THR A 178 -6.27 18.18 1.08
C THR A 178 -5.80 19.63 1.01
N ASP A 179 -4.70 19.90 0.31
CA ASP A 179 -4.14 21.24 0.11
C ASP A 179 -4.27 21.64 -1.35
N THR A 180 -5.40 22.24 -1.72
CA THR A 180 -5.66 22.70 -3.09
C THR A 180 -5.90 24.21 -3.10
N ASP A 181 -5.76 24.84 -4.27
CA ASP A 181 -6.02 26.28 -4.47
C ASP A 181 -7.46 26.69 -4.07
N GLU A 182 -8.40 25.75 -4.12
CA GLU A 182 -9.80 25.97 -3.70
C GLU A 182 -10.04 25.68 -2.20
N GLY A 183 -9.02 25.23 -1.47
CA GLY A 183 -9.09 24.78 -0.08
C GLY A 183 -9.29 23.26 0.05
N ASN A 184 -9.50 22.78 1.27
CA ASN A 184 -9.65 21.36 1.56
C ASN A 184 -10.95 20.79 0.99
N PRO A 185 -10.92 19.84 0.03
CA PRO A 185 -12.11 19.29 -0.62
C PRO A 185 -13.08 18.59 0.32
N ILE A 186 -12.59 17.99 1.42
CA ILE A 186 -13.42 17.36 2.44
C ILE A 186 -14.29 18.43 3.12
N VAL A 187 -13.68 19.54 3.51
CA VAL A 187 -14.39 20.69 4.13
C VAL A 187 -15.38 21.31 3.13
N ILE A 188 -14.99 21.42 1.86
CA ILE A 188 -15.89 21.94 0.81
C ILE A 188 -17.11 21.03 0.65
N ALA A 189 -16.93 19.69 0.70
CA ALA A 189 -18.03 18.74 0.66
C ALA A 189 -18.93 18.87 1.91
N GLU A 190 -18.35 18.94 3.12
CA GLU A 190 -19.07 19.12 4.38
C GLU A 190 -19.95 20.39 4.37
N ASN A 191 -19.48 21.46 3.74
CA ASN A 191 -20.22 22.71 3.62
C ASN A 191 -21.50 22.58 2.75
N ARG A 192 -21.62 21.53 1.91
CA ARG A 192 -22.86 21.26 1.15
C ARG A 192 -24.01 20.80 2.05
N ALA A 193 -23.72 20.38 3.26
CA ALA A 193 -24.70 19.94 4.26
C ALA A 193 -25.13 21.04 5.25
N THR A 194 -24.54 22.24 5.17
CA THR A 194 -24.72 23.30 6.18
C THR A 194 -26.20 23.72 6.36
N THR A 195 -26.98 23.75 5.29
CA THR A 195 -28.41 24.13 5.31
C THR A 195 -29.26 23.22 6.19
N PHE A 196 -28.81 21.96 6.40
CA PHE A 196 -29.55 20.96 7.17
C PHE A 196 -29.17 20.92 8.67
N GLY A 197 -28.17 21.70 9.09
CA GLY A 197 -27.74 21.77 10.49
C GLY A 197 -27.47 20.39 11.09
N GLU A 198 -28.17 20.08 12.20
CA GLU A 198 -28.04 18.80 12.93
C GLU A 198 -28.73 17.61 12.24
N ASP A 199 -29.58 17.83 11.24
CA ASP A 199 -30.25 16.78 10.49
C ASP A 199 -29.35 16.22 9.37
N ALA A 200 -28.27 16.92 9.02
CA ALA A 200 -27.27 16.42 8.10
C ALA A 200 -26.56 15.19 8.65
N ARG A 201 -26.16 14.30 7.73
CA ARG A 201 -25.32 13.13 8.05
C ARG A 201 -24.16 13.08 7.06
N ILE A 202 -22.94 13.17 7.60
CA ILE A 202 -21.69 13.18 6.85
C ILE A 202 -20.87 12.00 7.32
N PHE A 203 -20.68 11.03 6.43
CA PHE A 203 -19.86 9.85 6.67
C PHE A 203 -18.53 9.99 5.94
N ILE A 204 -17.44 9.81 6.67
CA ILE A 204 -16.07 9.86 6.16
C ILE A 204 -15.43 8.51 6.44
N SER A 205 -14.92 7.85 5.43
CA SER A 205 -14.34 6.52 5.52
C SER A 205 -13.00 6.45 4.81
N SER A 206 -12.04 5.79 5.40
CA SER A 206 -10.78 5.43 4.75
C SER A 206 -10.03 4.35 5.52
N THR A 207 -9.11 3.70 4.84
CA THR A 207 -7.96 3.04 5.46
C THR A 207 -6.92 4.12 5.77
N PRO A 208 -6.39 4.21 7.00
CA PRO A 208 -5.41 5.24 7.35
C PRO A 208 -4.07 4.99 6.65
N THR A 209 -3.35 6.07 6.36
CA THR A 209 -1.99 6.01 5.81
C THR A 209 -0.95 6.45 6.84
N SER A 210 -1.11 7.63 7.42
CA SER A 210 -0.20 8.23 8.41
C SER A 210 -0.97 8.90 9.55
N LYS A 211 -0.29 9.24 10.65
CA LYS A 211 -0.87 9.99 11.77
C LYS A 211 -1.40 11.37 11.36
N HIS A 212 -0.86 11.93 10.27
CA HIS A 212 -1.33 13.21 9.70
C HIS A 212 -2.33 13.01 8.56
N GLY A 213 -2.70 11.77 8.25
CA GLY A 213 -3.72 11.43 7.26
C GLY A 213 -5.08 12.05 7.58
N ALA A 214 -5.86 12.32 6.55
CA ALA A 214 -7.16 12.97 6.70
C ALA A 214 -8.10 12.16 7.61
N ILE A 215 -8.14 10.83 7.45
CA ILE A 215 -9.03 9.98 8.25
C ILE A 215 -8.58 9.91 9.70
N HIS A 216 -7.28 9.73 9.97
CA HIS A 216 -6.77 9.62 11.33
C HIS A 216 -6.98 10.92 12.11
N THR A 217 -6.69 12.06 11.50
CA THR A 217 -6.97 13.38 12.12
C THR A 217 -8.44 13.55 12.50
N GLN A 218 -9.37 13.08 11.65
CA GLN A 218 -10.80 13.13 11.94
C GLN A 218 -11.20 12.14 13.04
N TYR A 219 -10.60 10.94 13.05
CA TYR A 219 -10.85 9.95 14.10
C TYR A 219 -10.32 10.42 15.46
N GLU A 220 -9.13 11.03 15.51
CA GLU A 220 -8.55 11.58 16.73
C GLU A 220 -9.44 12.68 17.37
N ALA A 221 -10.20 13.44 16.58
CA ALA A 221 -11.15 14.44 17.03
C ALA A 221 -12.54 13.88 17.42
N SER A 222 -12.76 12.56 17.28
CA SER A 222 -14.04 11.90 17.48
C SER A 222 -14.23 11.33 18.90
N ASP A 223 -15.38 10.69 19.15
CA ASP A 223 -15.67 9.96 20.39
C ASP A 223 -14.93 8.60 20.50
N LYS A 224 -14.09 8.25 19.50
CA LYS A 224 -13.15 7.14 19.46
C LYS A 224 -13.75 5.82 19.94
N ARG A 225 -14.80 5.35 19.26
CA ARG A 225 -15.43 4.07 19.58
C ARG A 225 -14.53 2.91 19.26
N LYS A 226 -14.40 2.01 20.21
CA LYS A 226 -13.62 0.77 20.16
C LYS A 226 -14.56 -0.42 20.29
N TYR A 227 -14.34 -1.48 19.51
CA TYR A 227 -15.17 -2.67 19.58
C TYR A 227 -14.57 -3.66 20.56
N HIS A 228 -15.23 -3.83 21.73
CA HIS A 228 -14.81 -4.74 22.78
C HIS A 228 -15.51 -6.09 22.65
N VAL A 229 -14.79 -7.17 22.84
CA VAL A 229 -15.30 -8.53 22.82
C VAL A 229 -15.10 -9.21 24.16
N PRO A 230 -16.03 -10.09 24.61
CA PRO A 230 -15.86 -10.82 25.85
C PRO A 230 -14.83 -11.95 25.68
N CYS A 231 -13.92 -12.09 26.63
CA CYS A 231 -13.03 -13.25 26.71
C CYS A 231 -13.86 -14.53 26.93
N PRO A 232 -13.65 -15.60 26.15
CA PRO A 232 -14.38 -16.85 26.30
C PRO A 232 -14.21 -17.55 27.65
N SER A 233 -13.07 -17.29 28.34
CA SER A 233 -12.73 -17.90 29.62
C SER A 233 -13.22 -17.07 30.81
N CYS A 234 -12.82 -15.79 30.91
CA CYS A 234 -13.10 -14.97 32.09
C CYS A 234 -14.22 -13.94 31.89
N GLY A 235 -14.74 -13.78 30.68
CA GLY A 235 -15.80 -12.79 30.36
C GLY A 235 -15.32 -11.33 30.31
N HIS A 236 -14.06 -11.03 30.58
CA HIS A 236 -13.52 -9.67 30.50
C HIS A 236 -13.66 -9.11 29.09
N TYR A 237 -14.21 -7.90 28.96
CA TYR A 237 -14.37 -7.22 27.66
C TYR A 237 -13.11 -6.45 27.31
N HIS A 238 -12.49 -6.76 26.17
CA HIS A 238 -11.26 -6.11 25.71
C HIS A 238 -11.27 -5.91 24.18
N GLU A 239 -10.38 -5.05 23.70
CA GLU A 239 -10.12 -4.88 22.27
C GLU A 239 -9.25 -6.04 21.73
N LEU A 240 -9.45 -6.36 20.45
CA LEU A 240 -8.51 -7.21 19.70
C LEU A 240 -7.43 -6.31 19.08
N ILE A 241 -6.29 -6.22 19.73
CA ILE A 241 -5.13 -5.41 19.31
C ILE A 241 -3.96 -6.30 18.94
N TRP A 242 -3.03 -5.77 18.15
CA TRP A 242 -1.88 -6.51 17.66
C TRP A 242 -0.94 -6.97 18.79
N GLU A 243 -0.81 -6.19 19.83
CA GLU A 243 0.01 -6.49 21.01
C GLU A 243 -0.42 -7.78 21.73
N ASN A 244 -1.70 -8.15 21.58
CA ASN A 244 -2.26 -9.39 22.14
C ASN A 244 -2.16 -10.59 21.18
N VAL A 245 -1.70 -10.39 19.94
CA VAL A 245 -1.37 -11.47 19.02
C VAL A 245 0.00 -12.04 19.38
N LYS A 246 0.04 -13.30 19.76
CA LYS A 246 1.26 -14.01 20.16
C LYS A 246 1.61 -15.05 19.09
N PHE A 247 2.89 -15.19 18.84
CA PHE A 247 3.44 -16.17 17.91
C PHE A 247 4.90 -16.45 18.24
N SER A 248 5.41 -17.57 17.76
CA SER A 248 6.83 -17.93 17.89
C SER A 248 7.62 -17.56 16.62
N TRP A 249 8.93 -17.60 16.75
CA TRP A 249 9.85 -17.41 15.64
C TRP A 249 10.50 -18.73 15.30
N VAL A 250 10.52 -19.10 14.02
CA VAL A 250 11.17 -20.31 13.51
C VAL A 250 12.34 -19.94 12.61
N LYS A 251 13.35 -20.80 12.60
CA LYS A 251 14.49 -20.64 11.70
C LYS A 251 14.21 -21.41 10.39
N ILE A 252 14.04 -20.69 9.28
CA ILE A 252 13.95 -21.26 7.95
C ILE A 252 15.17 -20.76 7.18
N ASP A 253 15.98 -21.68 6.65
CA ASP A 253 17.25 -21.37 5.96
C ASP A 253 18.16 -20.43 6.77
N GLY A 254 18.17 -20.60 8.07
CA GLY A 254 18.96 -19.80 8.99
C GLY A 254 18.40 -18.43 9.34
N LYS A 255 17.30 -17.98 8.73
CA LYS A 255 16.59 -16.74 9.05
C LYS A 255 15.52 -16.99 10.10
N SER A 256 15.43 -16.08 11.08
CA SER A 256 14.29 -16.01 11.99
C SER A 256 13.09 -15.45 11.22
N VAL A 257 12.04 -16.21 11.09
CA VAL A 257 10.78 -15.76 10.47
C VAL A 257 9.61 -16.06 11.40
N PRO A 258 8.53 -15.26 11.35
CA PRO A 258 7.33 -15.55 12.13
C PRO A 258 6.73 -16.91 11.74
N ASP A 259 6.41 -17.70 12.74
CA ASP A 259 5.69 -18.98 12.56
C ASP A 259 4.19 -18.73 12.48
N THR A 260 3.64 -18.86 11.29
CA THR A 260 2.23 -18.61 11.03
C THR A 260 1.28 -19.64 11.65
N ASP A 261 1.79 -20.81 12.01
CA ASP A 261 0.98 -21.89 12.62
C ASP A 261 0.93 -21.76 14.16
N SER A 262 1.83 -21.00 14.77
CA SER A 262 1.89 -20.81 16.23
C SER A 262 1.02 -19.65 16.72
N VAL A 263 0.34 -18.92 15.82
CA VAL A 263 -0.38 -17.69 16.15
C VAL A 263 -1.64 -17.95 16.98
N TYR A 264 -1.82 -17.15 18.04
CA TYR A 264 -3.05 -17.08 18.84
C TYR A 264 -3.26 -15.66 19.38
N LEU A 265 -4.48 -15.37 19.84
CA LEU A 265 -4.77 -14.17 20.59
C LEU A 265 -4.73 -14.50 22.08
N GLU A 266 -4.11 -13.63 22.87
CA GLU A 266 -4.06 -13.76 24.32
C GLU A 266 -5.00 -12.76 24.99
N CYS A 267 -5.79 -13.25 25.95
CA CYS A 267 -6.61 -12.36 26.78
C CYS A 267 -5.71 -11.54 27.71
N PRO A 268 -5.79 -10.19 27.71
CA PRO A 268 -4.93 -9.35 28.53
C PRO A 268 -5.17 -9.52 30.03
N GLU A 269 -6.33 -10.04 30.45
CA GLU A 269 -6.71 -10.19 31.86
C GLU A 269 -6.30 -11.55 32.42
N CYS A 270 -6.61 -12.66 31.72
CA CYS A 270 -6.41 -14.00 32.28
C CYS A 270 -5.42 -14.87 31.51
N GLY A 271 -4.79 -14.35 30.45
CA GLY A 271 -3.82 -15.11 29.64
C GLY A 271 -4.41 -16.26 28.81
N HIS A 272 -5.75 -16.37 28.70
CA HIS A 272 -6.38 -17.40 27.89
C HIS A 272 -6.02 -17.27 26.42
N HIS A 273 -5.62 -18.37 25.80
CA HIS A 273 -5.32 -18.43 24.37
C HIS A 273 -6.61 -18.59 23.56
N ILE A 274 -7.00 -17.51 22.88
CA ILE A 274 -8.25 -17.43 22.12
C ILE A 274 -8.01 -17.96 20.71
N SER A 275 -8.66 -19.08 20.37
CA SER A 275 -8.65 -19.66 19.02
C SER A 275 -9.53 -18.90 18.04
N ASP A 276 -9.37 -19.14 16.72
CA ASP A 276 -10.20 -18.51 15.68
C ASP A 276 -11.71 -18.74 15.89
N GLY A 277 -12.10 -19.95 16.28
CA GLY A 277 -13.51 -20.27 16.56
C GLY A 277 -14.06 -19.52 17.78
N GLU A 278 -13.27 -19.36 18.82
CA GLU A 278 -13.61 -18.56 20.01
C GLU A 278 -13.68 -17.09 19.68
N ARG A 279 -12.69 -16.57 18.93
CA ARG A 279 -12.65 -15.19 18.43
C ARG A 279 -13.92 -14.84 17.64
N ALA A 280 -14.33 -15.70 16.70
CA ALA A 280 -15.54 -15.48 15.91
C ALA A 280 -16.81 -15.41 16.78
N ARG A 281 -16.93 -16.26 17.82
CA ARG A 281 -18.02 -16.18 18.80
C ARG A 281 -17.95 -14.94 19.67
N ALA A 282 -16.75 -14.57 20.12
CA ALA A 282 -16.53 -13.37 20.91
C ALA A 282 -16.88 -12.09 20.12
N VAL A 283 -16.50 -12.00 18.85
CA VAL A 283 -16.86 -10.88 17.96
C VAL A 283 -18.38 -10.77 17.80
N LYS A 284 -19.09 -11.88 17.69
CA LYS A 284 -20.57 -11.90 17.61
C LYS A 284 -21.23 -11.34 18.88
N ASN A 285 -20.58 -11.46 20.04
CA ASN A 285 -21.08 -10.98 21.34
C ASN A 285 -20.39 -9.68 21.78
N GLY A 286 -19.71 -9.00 20.88
CA GLY A 286 -19.02 -7.75 21.17
C GLY A 286 -19.94 -6.54 21.22
N LYS A 287 -19.38 -5.43 21.65
CA LYS A 287 -20.09 -4.12 21.75
C LYS A 287 -19.15 -2.96 21.48
N TRP A 288 -19.70 -1.89 20.93
CA TRP A 288 -19.00 -0.62 20.80
C TRP A 288 -18.93 0.11 22.14
N VAL A 289 -17.75 0.61 22.47
CA VAL A 289 -17.47 1.39 23.70
C VAL A 289 -16.96 2.75 23.27
N ILE A 290 -17.61 3.81 23.75
CA ILE A 290 -17.20 5.20 23.54
C ILE A 290 -16.09 5.52 24.53
N THR A 291 -14.93 6.02 24.06
CA THR A 291 -13.82 6.37 24.93
C THR A 291 -13.70 7.87 25.20
N GLN A 292 -14.28 8.72 24.34
CA GLN A 292 -14.28 10.18 24.46
C GLN A 292 -15.72 10.74 24.29
N PRO A 293 -16.58 10.62 25.29
CA PRO A 293 -18.03 10.91 25.17
C PRO A 293 -18.35 12.38 24.85
N ASP A 294 -17.46 13.31 25.15
CA ASP A 294 -17.68 14.75 24.95
C ASP A 294 -17.61 15.19 23.48
N SER A 295 -17.06 14.36 22.59
CA SER A 295 -16.99 14.70 21.17
C SER A 295 -18.36 14.65 20.50
N ARG A 296 -18.63 15.63 19.64
CA ARG A 296 -19.82 15.68 18.76
C ARG A 296 -19.68 14.82 17.50
N VAL A 297 -18.51 14.27 17.23
CA VAL A 297 -18.20 13.41 16.09
C VAL A 297 -18.20 11.97 16.58
N ALA A 298 -18.91 11.07 15.87
CA ALA A 298 -18.82 9.64 16.13
C ALA A 298 -17.67 9.06 15.31
N GLY A 299 -16.71 8.39 15.97
CA GLY A 299 -15.59 7.76 15.30
C GLY A 299 -15.49 6.28 15.61
N PHE A 300 -15.33 5.46 14.61
CA PHE A 300 -15.24 4.00 14.72
C PHE A 300 -13.90 3.53 14.20
N HIS A 301 -13.18 2.75 15.01
CA HIS A 301 -12.00 2.03 14.57
C HIS A 301 -12.24 0.54 14.63
N ILE A 302 -11.86 -0.19 13.56
CA ILE A 302 -11.93 -1.65 13.53
C ILE A 302 -10.87 -2.24 12.60
N SER A 303 -10.18 -3.25 13.10
CA SER A 303 -9.13 -3.98 12.38
C SER A 303 -9.65 -5.28 11.76
N ARG A 304 -8.87 -5.89 10.89
CA ARG A 304 -9.17 -7.21 10.31
C ARG A 304 -9.13 -8.34 11.35
N LEU A 305 -8.58 -8.12 12.54
CA LEU A 305 -8.65 -9.06 13.66
C LEU A 305 -10.10 -9.38 14.09
N TYR A 306 -11.04 -8.48 13.81
CA TYR A 306 -12.47 -8.68 14.08
C TYR A 306 -13.21 -9.40 12.97
N SER A 307 -12.60 -9.60 11.79
CA SER A 307 -13.28 -10.25 10.66
C SER A 307 -13.38 -11.75 10.86
N PRO A 308 -14.58 -12.33 10.93
CA PRO A 308 -14.74 -13.79 10.94
C PRO A 308 -14.32 -14.46 9.63
N MET A 309 -14.17 -13.68 8.56
CA MET A 309 -13.75 -14.16 7.23
C MET A 309 -12.23 -14.31 7.10
N SER A 310 -11.45 -13.77 8.03
CA SER A 310 -10.00 -13.87 8.07
C SER A 310 -9.56 -14.71 9.27
N SER A 311 -8.77 -15.75 9.04
CA SER A 311 -8.14 -16.50 10.14
C SER A 311 -6.96 -15.72 10.72
N LEU A 312 -6.61 -16.00 11.98
CA LEU A 312 -5.38 -15.46 12.59
C LEU A 312 -4.14 -15.86 11.79
N ARG A 313 -4.15 -17.09 11.24
CA ARG A 313 -3.10 -17.56 10.35
C ARG A 313 -2.95 -16.65 9.12
N SER A 314 -4.06 -16.30 8.44
CA SER A 314 -3.98 -15.42 7.25
C SER A 314 -3.50 -14.02 7.60
N VAL A 315 -3.89 -13.49 8.76
CA VAL A 315 -3.36 -12.21 9.27
C VAL A 315 -1.85 -12.32 9.53
N MET A 316 -1.40 -13.46 10.07
CA MET A 316 0.02 -13.70 10.34
C MET A 316 0.83 -13.91 9.05
N GLU A 317 0.24 -14.50 8.01
CA GLU A 317 0.85 -14.63 6.68
C GLU A 317 1.10 -13.24 6.06
N ASP A 318 0.12 -12.33 6.15
CA ASP A 318 0.30 -10.94 5.69
C ASP A 318 1.38 -10.20 6.51
N TYR A 319 1.41 -10.40 7.84
CA TYR A 319 2.47 -9.85 8.67
C TYR A 319 3.85 -10.39 8.26
N LYS A 320 3.97 -11.71 8.09
CA LYS A 320 5.21 -12.35 7.66
C LYS A 320 5.69 -11.81 6.30
N GLN A 321 4.77 -11.66 5.35
CA GLN A 321 5.08 -11.10 4.03
C GLN A 321 5.56 -9.65 4.15
N ALA A 322 4.83 -8.81 4.89
CA ALA A 322 5.18 -7.41 5.13
C ALA A 322 6.52 -7.30 5.87
N TRP A 323 6.77 -8.16 6.85
CA TRP A 323 8.03 -8.22 7.58
C TRP A 323 9.21 -8.57 6.67
N GLN A 324 9.04 -9.57 5.78
CA GLN A 324 10.08 -10.01 4.83
C GLN A 324 10.35 -9.00 3.72
N SER A 325 9.34 -8.25 3.30
CA SER A 325 9.42 -7.27 2.20
C SER A 325 9.71 -5.84 2.67
N PHE A 326 9.96 -5.62 3.96
CA PHE A 326 10.13 -4.27 4.53
C PHE A 326 8.96 -3.34 4.17
N SER A 327 7.74 -3.80 4.36
CA SER A 327 6.51 -3.06 4.09
C SER A 327 5.51 -3.16 5.24
N LEU A 328 6.00 -3.04 6.49
CA LEU A 328 5.15 -3.09 7.69
C LEU A 328 4.06 -2.03 7.66
N SER A 329 4.33 -0.86 7.06
CA SER A 329 3.32 0.17 6.83
C SER A 329 2.08 -0.40 6.13
N THR A 330 2.27 -1.24 5.11
CA THR A 330 1.15 -1.90 4.43
C THR A 330 0.32 -2.76 5.39
N PHE A 331 0.97 -3.54 6.26
CA PHE A 331 0.28 -4.37 7.23
C PHE A 331 -0.49 -3.54 8.26
N TYR A 332 0.16 -2.53 8.87
CA TYR A 332 -0.49 -1.66 9.85
C TYR A 332 -1.69 -0.92 9.24
N ASN A 333 -1.50 -0.31 8.07
CA ASN A 333 -2.55 0.46 7.41
C ASN A 333 -3.71 -0.44 6.95
N THR A 334 -3.41 -1.52 6.21
CA THR A 334 -4.46 -2.29 5.53
C THR A 334 -5.05 -3.42 6.37
N VAL A 335 -4.29 -4.00 7.30
CA VAL A 335 -4.74 -5.12 8.13
C VAL A 335 -5.19 -4.65 9.51
N LEU A 336 -4.42 -3.78 10.16
CA LEU A 336 -4.77 -3.26 11.47
C LEU A 336 -5.67 -2.02 11.39
N GLY A 337 -5.70 -1.31 10.26
CA GLY A 337 -6.43 -0.05 10.13
C GLY A 337 -5.83 1.06 11.01
N LEU A 338 -4.52 1.01 11.22
CA LEU A 338 -3.78 1.95 12.03
C LEU A 338 -2.80 2.76 11.16
N PRO A 339 -2.60 4.04 11.45
CA PRO A 339 -1.56 4.83 10.77
C PRO A 339 -0.18 4.28 11.13
N PHE A 340 0.74 4.35 10.17
CA PHE A 340 2.11 3.90 10.34
C PHE A 340 3.08 5.02 9.96
N ASP A 341 3.79 5.54 10.94
CA ASP A 341 4.69 6.70 10.79
C ASP A 341 6.15 6.41 11.18
N ASP A 342 6.51 5.14 11.42
CA ASP A 342 7.88 4.80 11.85
C ASP A 342 8.96 5.29 10.86
N LEU A 343 8.58 5.53 9.59
CA LEU A 343 9.50 6.07 8.58
C LEU A 343 9.84 7.56 8.80
N ASN A 344 9.02 8.30 9.55
CA ASN A 344 9.24 9.72 9.88
C ASN A 344 9.90 9.92 11.25
N GLU A 345 10.06 8.88 12.06
CA GLU A 345 10.82 9.02 13.30
C GLU A 345 12.26 9.37 12.97
N ASP A 346 12.73 10.50 13.51
CA ASP A 346 14.14 10.87 13.44
C ASP A 346 14.94 9.83 14.23
N VAL A 347 15.69 9.00 13.49
CA VAL A 347 16.65 8.10 14.11
C VAL A 347 17.82 8.94 14.60
N GLU A 348 18.04 8.94 15.88
CA GLU A 348 19.15 9.67 16.50
C GLU A 348 20.49 9.12 15.98
N LEU A 349 21.38 10.00 15.54
CA LEU A 349 22.66 9.64 14.91
C LEU A 349 23.48 8.69 15.77
N TYR A 350 23.46 8.82 17.11
CA TYR A 350 24.18 7.92 18.01
C TYR A 350 23.71 6.45 17.93
N LYS A 351 22.47 6.20 17.48
CA LYS A 351 21.97 4.84 17.24
C LYS A 351 22.54 4.26 15.95
N LEU A 352 22.71 5.12 14.92
CA LEU A 352 23.39 4.75 13.67
C LEU A 352 24.87 4.49 13.88
N GLU A 353 25.52 5.27 14.74
CA GLU A 353 26.93 5.04 15.12
C GLU A 353 27.19 3.62 15.65
N LYS A 354 26.21 3.01 16.31
CA LYS A 354 26.32 1.62 16.80
C LYS A 354 26.32 0.57 15.69
N LEU A 355 25.94 0.94 14.47
CA LEU A 355 25.99 0.05 13.30
C LEU A 355 27.36 0.09 12.62
N LYS A 356 28.25 0.98 13.03
CA LYS A 356 29.60 1.04 12.53
C LYS A 356 30.43 -0.14 13.01
N THR A 357 31.14 -0.75 12.08
CA THR A 357 32.01 -1.90 12.31
C THR A 357 33.33 -1.71 11.53
N ASP A 358 34.24 -2.64 11.69
CA ASP A 358 35.53 -2.66 10.98
C ASP A 358 35.43 -3.17 9.54
N VAL A 359 34.21 -3.36 9.02
CA VAL A 359 34.00 -3.73 7.63
C VAL A 359 34.61 -2.68 6.68
N GLY A 360 35.23 -3.12 5.59
CA GLY A 360 35.89 -2.24 4.63
C GLY A 360 36.35 -2.99 3.40
N VAL A 361 36.94 -2.28 2.42
CA VAL A 361 37.42 -2.88 1.16
C VAL A 361 38.44 -3.98 1.39
N ASN A 362 39.28 -3.86 2.42
CA ASN A 362 40.28 -4.86 2.81
C ASN A 362 39.79 -5.81 3.92
N ASN A 363 38.58 -5.64 4.40
CA ASN A 363 37.98 -6.42 5.49
C ASN A 363 36.53 -6.78 5.16
N ILE A 364 36.30 -7.45 4.02
CA ILE A 364 34.97 -7.91 3.61
C ILE A 364 34.65 -9.22 4.36
N PRO A 365 33.51 -9.29 5.09
CA PRO A 365 33.12 -10.50 5.82
C PRO A 365 32.98 -11.73 4.91
N ASP A 366 33.31 -12.92 5.47
CA ASP A 366 33.32 -14.17 4.72
C ASP A 366 31.93 -14.67 4.29
N ASP A 367 30.86 -14.18 4.92
CA ASP A 367 29.48 -14.51 4.55
C ASP A 367 28.95 -13.67 3.36
N VAL A 368 29.71 -12.65 2.90
CA VAL A 368 29.37 -11.87 1.71
C VAL A 368 29.46 -12.74 0.47
N LEU A 369 28.33 -12.92 -0.23
CA LEU A 369 28.22 -13.79 -1.41
C LEU A 369 28.49 -13.04 -2.72
N PHE A 370 28.10 -11.77 -2.80
CA PHE A 370 28.33 -10.90 -3.95
C PHE A 370 28.32 -9.42 -3.54
N LEU A 371 28.82 -8.57 -4.44
CA LEU A 371 28.82 -7.13 -4.29
C LEU A 371 27.83 -6.46 -5.25
N THR A 372 27.29 -5.33 -4.82
CA THR A 372 26.62 -4.37 -5.71
C THR A 372 27.11 -2.96 -5.45
N ALA A 373 26.83 -2.05 -6.37
CA ALA A 373 27.13 -0.63 -6.19
C ALA A 373 25.96 0.24 -6.66
N GLY A 374 25.77 1.35 -5.98
CA GLY A 374 24.96 2.46 -6.45
C GLY A 374 25.84 3.66 -6.71
N VAL A 375 25.66 4.28 -7.87
CA VAL A 375 26.45 5.42 -8.32
C VAL A 375 25.53 6.60 -8.60
N ASP A 376 25.82 7.72 -7.96
CA ASP A 376 25.16 8.99 -8.21
C ASP A 376 26.09 9.94 -8.98
N GLN A 377 25.56 10.61 -10.02
CA GLN A 377 26.31 11.53 -10.87
C GLN A 377 25.95 12.96 -10.55
N GLN A 378 26.92 13.70 -10.03
CA GLN A 378 26.87 15.12 -9.79
C GLN A 378 27.58 15.91 -10.91
N GLN A 379 27.53 17.23 -10.87
CA GLN A 379 28.13 18.07 -11.91
C GLN A 379 29.65 17.95 -11.96
N ASP A 380 30.30 17.80 -10.81
CA ASP A 380 31.74 17.86 -10.60
C ASP A 380 32.34 16.58 -10.02
N ARG A 381 31.54 15.53 -9.86
CA ARG A 381 31.96 14.25 -9.25
C ARG A 381 31.05 13.10 -9.54
N LEU A 382 31.54 11.89 -9.28
CA LEU A 382 30.78 10.66 -9.20
C LEU A 382 30.89 10.13 -7.76
N GLU A 383 29.77 9.82 -7.14
CA GLU A 383 29.73 9.22 -5.80
C GLU A 383 29.27 7.76 -5.92
N VAL A 384 29.89 6.86 -5.17
CA VAL A 384 29.58 5.44 -5.19
C VAL A 384 29.57 4.86 -3.80
N THR A 385 28.51 4.11 -3.47
CA THR A 385 28.49 3.21 -2.31
C THR A 385 28.65 1.78 -2.77
N LEU A 386 29.66 1.07 -2.24
CA LEU A 386 29.88 -0.35 -2.44
C LEU A 386 29.20 -1.14 -1.34
N LEU A 387 28.34 -2.09 -1.73
CA LEU A 387 27.55 -2.91 -0.82
C LEU A 387 27.94 -4.37 -0.91
N GLY A 388 28.15 -4.99 0.24
CA GLY A 388 28.34 -6.44 0.39
C GLY A 388 27.02 -7.10 0.83
N HIS A 389 26.72 -8.25 0.25
CA HIS A 389 25.45 -8.93 0.49
C HIS A 389 25.64 -10.37 0.96
N SER A 390 25.08 -10.64 2.14
CA SER A 390 24.74 -12.00 2.53
C SER A 390 23.22 -12.17 2.61
N GLU A 391 22.78 -13.37 2.89
CA GLU A 391 21.35 -13.62 3.10
C GLU A 391 20.81 -12.88 4.32
N LYS A 392 21.64 -12.67 5.33
CA LYS A 392 21.27 -12.11 6.65
C LYS A 392 21.77 -10.70 6.90
N ALA A 393 22.69 -10.20 6.07
CA ALA A 393 23.31 -8.91 6.28
C ALA A 393 23.46 -8.10 5.00
N LEU A 394 23.45 -6.80 5.19
CA LEU A 394 23.83 -5.77 4.23
C LEU A 394 25.02 -5.02 4.84
N TYR A 395 26.13 -5.04 4.13
CA TYR A 395 27.36 -4.36 4.52
C TYR A 395 27.56 -3.14 3.64
N ILE A 396 27.62 -1.96 4.22
CA ILE A 396 28.10 -0.74 3.55
C ILE A 396 29.64 -0.78 3.68
N ILE A 397 30.29 -1.31 2.64
CA ILE A 397 31.75 -1.57 2.65
C ILE A 397 32.53 -0.27 2.55
N CYS A 398 32.15 0.61 1.65
CA CYS A 398 32.73 1.94 1.54
C CYS A 398 31.83 2.91 0.78
N HIS A 399 32.12 4.20 0.94
CA HIS A 399 31.62 5.27 0.10
C HIS A 399 32.78 6.06 -0.46
N ARG A 400 32.84 6.24 -1.78
CA ARG A 400 33.94 6.91 -2.49
C ARG A 400 33.43 8.02 -3.38
N THR A 401 34.23 9.09 -3.46
CA THR A 401 33.97 10.22 -4.35
C THR A 401 35.10 10.32 -5.39
N PHE A 402 34.73 10.35 -6.66
CA PHE A 402 35.65 10.54 -7.78
C PHE A 402 35.45 11.95 -8.36
N MET A 403 36.34 12.86 -8.03
CA MET A 403 36.26 14.26 -8.44
C MET A 403 36.65 14.47 -9.90
N THR A 404 35.98 15.40 -10.57
CA THR A 404 36.30 15.81 -11.94
C THR A 404 35.90 17.27 -12.17
N MET A 405 36.48 17.93 -13.18
CA MET A 405 36.03 19.26 -13.56
C MET A 405 34.68 19.27 -14.29
N ASN A 406 34.34 18.15 -14.95
CA ASN A 406 33.09 18.01 -15.67
C ASN A 406 32.68 16.53 -15.79
N ALA A 407 31.67 16.12 -15.05
CA ALA A 407 31.12 14.78 -15.12
C ALA A 407 30.12 14.58 -16.28
N GLU A 408 29.89 15.57 -17.13
CA GLU A 408 29.10 15.42 -18.34
C GLU A 408 29.89 14.75 -19.50
N VAL A 409 31.22 14.59 -19.34
CA VAL A 409 32.14 14.03 -20.35
C VAL A 409 32.60 12.65 -19.90
N VAL A 410 32.35 11.63 -20.71
CA VAL A 410 32.68 10.22 -20.39
C VAL A 410 34.19 9.93 -20.40
N GLU A 411 34.94 10.71 -21.10
CA GLU A 411 36.43 10.66 -21.16
C GLU A 411 37.07 11.23 -19.88
N SER A 412 36.28 11.79 -18.98
CA SER A 412 36.77 12.30 -17.69
C SER A 412 37.47 11.20 -16.88
N PRO A 413 38.60 11.52 -16.21
CA PRO A 413 39.32 10.55 -15.37
C PRO A 413 38.43 9.87 -14.33
N ALA A 414 37.43 10.56 -13.79
CA ALA A 414 36.51 10.00 -12.79
C ALA A 414 35.80 8.72 -13.26
N TYR A 415 35.35 8.65 -14.51
CA TYR A 415 34.70 7.44 -15.03
C TYR A 415 35.68 6.27 -15.19
N ARG A 416 36.90 6.55 -15.63
CA ARG A 416 37.96 5.52 -15.73
C ARG A 416 38.32 4.99 -14.33
N ASP A 417 38.50 5.88 -13.38
CA ASP A 417 38.92 5.53 -12.02
C ASP A 417 37.78 4.80 -11.27
N LEU A 418 36.52 5.22 -11.46
CA LEU A 418 35.35 4.49 -10.98
C LEU A 418 35.25 3.08 -11.60
N LEU A 419 35.45 2.95 -12.92
CA LEU A 419 35.43 1.64 -13.59
C LEU A 419 36.54 0.72 -13.09
N ALA A 420 37.73 1.27 -12.88
CA ALA A 420 38.86 0.51 -12.32
C ALA A 420 38.55 0.06 -10.88
N PHE A 421 37.97 0.91 -10.07
CA PHE A 421 37.53 0.58 -8.72
C PHE A 421 36.48 -0.54 -8.73
N LEU A 422 35.43 -0.43 -9.53
CA LEU A 422 34.36 -1.45 -9.59
C LEU A 422 34.82 -2.81 -10.14
N LYS A 423 35.88 -2.82 -10.95
CA LYS A 423 36.51 -4.03 -11.49
C LYS A 423 37.61 -4.58 -10.58
N ALA A 424 37.92 -3.96 -9.47
CA ALA A 424 38.96 -4.40 -8.56
C ALA A 424 38.70 -5.85 -8.06
N PRO A 425 39.73 -6.64 -7.84
CA PRO A 425 39.61 -8.01 -7.33
C PRO A 425 39.34 -7.99 -5.80
N PHE A 426 38.11 -7.72 -5.43
CA PHE A 426 37.70 -7.71 -4.00
C PHE A 426 37.86 -9.11 -3.40
N LYS A 427 38.28 -9.16 -2.11
CA LYS A 427 38.45 -10.40 -1.37
C LYS A 427 37.86 -10.31 0.02
N THR A 428 37.33 -11.42 0.50
CA THR A 428 36.93 -11.56 1.90
C THR A 428 38.14 -11.67 2.84
N VAL A 429 37.89 -11.61 4.14
CA VAL A 429 38.93 -11.79 5.17
C VAL A 429 39.72 -13.10 4.97
N SER A 430 39.05 -14.18 4.59
CA SER A 430 39.70 -15.48 4.27
C SER A 430 40.45 -15.51 2.93
N GLY A 431 40.42 -14.43 2.16
CA GLY A 431 41.10 -14.34 0.85
C GLY A 431 40.26 -14.78 -0.33
N ARG A 432 39.04 -15.25 -0.14
CA ARG A 432 38.12 -15.65 -1.21
C ARG A 432 37.74 -14.43 -2.08
N ARG A 433 37.76 -14.58 -3.39
CA ARG A 433 37.31 -13.52 -4.31
C ARG A 433 35.81 -13.32 -4.19
N VAL A 434 35.38 -12.06 -4.27
CA VAL A 434 33.97 -11.67 -4.26
C VAL A 434 33.62 -10.97 -5.57
N THR A 435 32.57 -11.44 -6.23
CA THR A 435 32.14 -10.95 -7.53
C THR A 435 31.29 -9.68 -7.40
N MET A 436 31.63 -8.65 -8.19
CA MET A 436 30.73 -7.52 -8.45
C MET A 436 29.61 -8.02 -9.36
N ALA A 437 28.40 -8.19 -8.82
CA ALA A 437 27.28 -8.76 -9.57
C ALA A 437 26.53 -7.69 -10.38
N TRP A 438 26.36 -6.48 -9.83
CA TRP A 438 25.53 -5.44 -10.43
C TRP A 438 25.86 -4.05 -9.89
N ALA A 439 25.92 -3.05 -10.75
CA ALA A 439 26.08 -1.66 -10.36
C ALA A 439 25.06 -0.79 -11.10
N ASN A 440 24.22 -0.08 -10.35
CA ASN A 440 23.26 0.86 -10.86
C ASN A 440 23.85 2.28 -10.88
N VAL A 441 23.77 2.94 -12.03
CA VAL A 441 24.31 4.29 -12.25
C VAL A 441 23.16 5.22 -12.61
N ASP A 442 22.93 6.27 -11.81
CA ASP A 442 21.87 7.23 -12.10
C ASP A 442 22.11 8.01 -13.39
N SER A 443 21.08 8.14 -14.20
CA SER A 443 21.05 8.87 -15.46
C SER A 443 19.98 9.97 -15.46
N GLY A 444 19.52 10.38 -14.31
CA GLY A 444 18.46 11.39 -14.12
C GLY A 444 18.85 12.78 -14.59
N ASN A 445 20.13 13.14 -14.49
CA ASN A 445 20.65 14.41 -15.01
C ASN A 445 20.61 14.45 -16.55
N GLY A 446 19.68 15.23 -17.10
CA GLY A 446 19.43 15.30 -18.55
C GLY A 446 20.66 15.63 -19.40
N ARG A 447 21.64 16.38 -18.85
CA ARG A 447 22.88 16.75 -19.56
C ARG A 447 23.86 15.60 -19.64
N ALA A 448 23.97 14.80 -18.58
CA ALA A 448 24.89 13.67 -18.49
C ALA A 448 24.30 12.33 -18.98
N THR A 449 23.01 12.26 -19.31
CA THR A 449 22.32 11.00 -19.66
C THR A 449 23.05 10.17 -20.73
N LYS A 450 23.49 10.80 -21.83
CA LYS A 450 24.21 10.09 -22.91
C LYS A 450 25.58 9.60 -22.46
N THR A 451 26.26 10.36 -21.62
CA THR A 451 27.56 10.01 -21.02
C THR A 451 27.42 8.78 -20.14
N ILE A 452 26.40 8.75 -19.26
CA ILE A 452 26.11 7.59 -18.42
C ILE A 452 25.80 6.34 -19.27
N TYR A 453 25.01 6.46 -20.33
CA TYR A 453 24.72 5.33 -21.22
C TYR A 453 25.97 4.77 -21.89
N ARG A 454 26.87 5.64 -22.36
CA ARG A 454 28.18 5.23 -22.92
C ARG A 454 29.06 4.58 -21.85
N PHE A 455 29.10 5.12 -20.64
CA PHE A 455 29.81 4.53 -19.52
C PHE A 455 29.30 3.13 -19.20
N CYS A 456 27.99 2.98 -19.03
CA CYS A 456 27.38 1.68 -18.72
C CYS A 456 27.60 0.63 -19.83
N SER A 457 27.76 1.04 -21.08
CA SER A 457 28.07 0.10 -22.19
C SER A 457 29.46 -0.50 -22.14
N GLN A 458 30.36 0.02 -21.30
CA GLN A 458 31.77 -0.47 -21.22
C GLN A 458 31.93 -1.75 -20.40
N TRP A 459 30.91 -2.11 -19.59
CA TRP A 459 30.96 -3.31 -18.78
C TRP A 459 29.56 -3.85 -18.51
N LYS A 460 29.37 -5.17 -18.69
CA LYS A 460 28.03 -5.83 -18.57
C LYS A 460 27.38 -5.71 -17.20
N HIS A 461 28.14 -5.46 -16.14
CA HIS A 461 27.63 -5.28 -14.78
C HIS A 461 27.22 -3.83 -14.44
N LEU A 462 27.41 -2.90 -15.36
CA LEU A 462 26.97 -1.50 -15.23
C LEU A 462 25.60 -1.32 -15.89
N HIS A 463 24.66 -0.75 -15.15
CA HIS A 463 23.30 -0.55 -15.62
C HIS A 463 22.84 0.88 -15.37
N ALA A 464 22.42 1.55 -16.45
CA ALA A 464 21.83 2.87 -16.31
C ALA A 464 20.43 2.76 -15.70
N ILE A 465 20.17 3.56 -14.68
CA ILE A 465 18.87 3.68 -14.04
C ILE A 465 18.34 5.10 -14.17
N LYS A 466 17.04 5.28 -13.98
CA LYS A 466 16.40 6.57 -13.85
C LYS A 466 15.21 6.47 -12.90
N GLY A 467 15.06 7.45 -12.02
CA GLY A 467 13.90 7.56 -11.14
C GLY A 467 12.61 7.74 -11.94
N SER A 468 11.57 7.00 -11.59
CA SER A 468 10.23 7.19 -12.16
C SER A 468 9.60 8.47 -11.63
N SER A 469 8.87 9.18 -12.48
CA SER A 469 8.03 10.32 -12.07
C SER A 469 6.80 9.90 -11.26
N SER A 470 6.36 8.64 -11.39
CA SER A 470 5.27 8.08 -10.59
C SER A 470 5.77 7.69 -9.20
N VAL A 471 5.10 8.18 -8.17
CA VAL A 471 5.39 7.85 -6.75
C VAL A 471 5.15 6.36 -6.47
N ASP A 472 4.17 5.75 -7.15
CA ASP A 472 3.79 4.35 -6.99
C ASP A 472 4.57 3.37 -7.86
N ALA A 473 5.57 3.86 -8.60
CA ALA A 473 6.39 2.99 -9.42
C ALA A 473 7.02 1.87 -8.59
N PRO A 474 7.08 0.62 -9.11
CA PRO A 474 7.74 -0.47 -8.41
C PRO A 474 9.22 -0.15 -8.20
N TYR A 475 9.75 -0.50 -7.03
CA TYR A 475 11.16 -0.26 -6.71
C TYR A 475 12.08 -1.01 -7.67
N VAL A 476 11.87 -2.31 -7.82
CA VAL A 476 12.58 -3.13 -8.82
C VAL A 476 11.84 -3.05 -10.14
N PRO A 477 12.50 -2.65 -11.23
CA PRO A 477 11.86 -2.55 -12.54
C PRO A 477 11.46 -3.92 -13.07
N THR A 478 10.21 -4.08 -13.46
CA THR A 478 9.68 -5.33 -14.04
C THR A 478 10.06 -5.52 -15.52
N LYS A 479 10.50 -4.46 -16.17
CA LYS A 479 10.89 -4.47 -17.59
C LYS A 479 12.07 -3.54 -17.85
N GLU A 480 12.95 -3.99 -18.72
CA GLU A 480 13.97 -3.14 -19.32
C GLU A 480 13.32 -2.22 -20.35
N SER A 481 13.67 -0.95 -20.35
CA SER A 481 13.32 0.01 -21.40
C SER A 481 14.54 0.31 -22.27
N LYS A 482 14.32 0.79 -23.48
CA LYS A 482 15.39 1.24 -24.38
C LYS A 482 15.26 2.73 -24.62
N SER A 483 16.35 3.45 -24.41
CA SER A 483 16.44 4.87 -24.69
C SER A 483 17.64 5.12 -25.62
N GLY A 484 17.37 5.58 -26.85
CA GLY A 484 18.44 5.82 -27.84
C GLY A 484 19.31 4.58 -28.17
N GLY A 485 18.74 3.37 -28.05
CA GLY A 485 19.46 2.10 -28.27
C GLY A 485 20.17 1.53 -27.05
N TYR A 486 20.23 2.26 -25.93
CA TYR A 486 20.82 1.82 -24.66
C TYR A 486 19.77 1.22 -23.72
N ARG A 487 20.23 0.29 -22.88
CA ARG A 487 19.43 -0.33 -21.81
C ARG A 487 19.22 0.66 -20.68
N LEU A 488 17.98 0.80 -20.20
CA LEU A 488 17.61 1.69 -19.11
C LEU A 488 16.58 1.00 -18.20
N PHE A 489 16.79 1.11 -16.89
CA PHE A 489 15.85 0.61 -15.89
C PHE A 489 15.18 1.79 -15.17
N MET A 490 13.84 1.82 -15.22
CA MET A 490 13.06 2.81 -14.48
C MET A 490 12.76 2.29 -13.08
N ILE A 491 13.23 2.97 -12.04
CA ILE A 491 13.11 2.54 -10.64
C ILE A 491 12.19 3.44 -9.83
N GLY A 492 11.51 2.87 -8.84
CA GLY A 492 10.67 3.60 -7.88
C GLY A 492 11.50 4.15 -6.72
N VAL A 493 12.16 5.28 -6.89
CA VAL A 493 13.10 5.87 -5.90
C VAL A 493 12.45 6.08 -4.54
N ASN A 494 11.21 6.58 -4.48
CA ASN A 494 10.50 6.79 -3.20
C ASN A 494 10.33 5.49 -2.42
N LYS A 495 9.84 4.42 -3.07
CA LYS A 495 9.69 3.10 -2.43
C LYS A 495 11.01 2.51 -1.98
N GLY A 496 12.10 2.79 -2.70
CA GLY A 496 13.42 2.40 -2.28
C GLY A 496 13.86 3.13 -1.01
N LYS A 497 13.63 4.44 -0.93
CA LYS A 497 13.93 5.22 0.28
C LYS A 497 13.09 4.78 1.48
N ASP A 498 11.80 4.44 1.28
CA ASP A 498 10.94 3.85 2.31
C ASP A 498 11.58 2.56 2.88
N LEU A 499 12.04 1.69 1.98
CA LEU A 499 12.65 0.41 2.37
C LEU A 499 13.99 0.61 3.11
N ILE A 500 14.85 1.53 2.64
CA ILE A 500 16.11 1.85 3.31
C ILE A 500 15.83 2.46 4.68
N ARG A 501 14.85 3.35 4.79
CA ARG A 501 14.46 3.94 6.07
C ARG A 501 13.95 2.88 7.05
N GLU A 502 13.07 1.99 6.61
CA GLU A 502 12.59 0.88 7.43
C GLU A 502 13.75 -0.05 7.86
N LEU A 503 14.70 -0.33 6.98
CA LEU A 503 15.89 -1.12 7.32
C LEU A 503 16.70 -0.43 8.43
N ILE A 504 16.92 0.87 8.34
CA ILE A 504 17.62 1.67 9.36
C ILE A 504 16.86 1.64 10.68
N VAL A 505 15.56 1.96 10.67
CA VAL A 505 14.72 1.98 11.87
C VAL A 505 14.74 0.63 12.59
N ARG A 506 14.60 -0.47 11.87
CA ARG A 506 14.64 -1.81 12.47
C ARG A 506 16.01 -2.17 13.07
N ASN A 507 17.10 -1.76 12.42
CA ASN A 507 18.46 -2.05 12.91
C ASN A 507 18.86 -1.17 14.10
N THR A 508 18.20 -0.04 14.29
CA THR A 508 18.44 0.88 15.42
C THR A 508 17.43 0.71 16.57
N SER A 509 16.35 -0.06 16.34
CA SER A 509 15.33 -0.36 17.35
C SER A 509 15.76 -1.47 18.30
N THR A 510 15.41 -1.35 19.58
CA THR A 510 15.59 -2.41 20.59
C THR A 510 14.41 -3.39 20.62
N THR A 511 13.28 -3.03 20.01
CA THR A 511 12.03 -3.80 20.07
C THR A 511 11.68 -4.48 18.76
N LEU A 512 12.11 -3.92 17.63
CA LEU A 512 11.83 -4.46 16.31
C LEU A 512 12.91 -5.46 15.89
N GLN A 513 12.49 -6.61 15.40
CA GLN A 513 13.43 -7.56 14.79
C GLN A 513 13.67 -7.19 13.33
N THR A 514 14.86 -7.49 12.83
CA THR A 514 15.23 -7.26 11.43
C THR A 514 15.57 -8.58 10.73
N PRO A 515 15.08 -8.80 9.50
CA PRO A 515 15.48 -9.95 8.69
C PRO A 515 16.88 -9.78 8.07
N VAL A 516 17.39 -8.55 8.01
CA VAL A 516 18.68 -8.19 7.43
C VAL A 516 19.40 -7.24 8.38
N HIS A 517 20.55 -7.64 8.90
CA HIS A 517 21.42 -6.79 9.70
C HIS A 517 22.13 -5.78 8.80
N LEU A 518 22.20 -4.54 9.26
CA LEU A 518 22.91 -3.47 8.58
C LEU A 518 24.21 -3.19 9.33
N GLU A 519 25.33 -3.26 8.62
CA GLU A 519 26.64 -2.87 9.13
C GLU A 519 27.25 -1.81 8.21
N ILE A 520 27.89 -0.82 8.81
CA ILE A 520 28.44 0.35 8.12
C ILE A 520 29.93 0.40 8.41
N SER A 521 30.75 0.60 7.38
CA SER A 521 32.18 0.82 7.57
C SER A 521 32.43 2.05 8.47
N ASP A 522 33.27 1.90 9.48
CA ASP A 522 33.71 3.02 10.32
C ASP A 522 34.80 3.87 9.61
N GLN A 523 35.66 3.25 8.84
CA GLN A 523 36.85 3.87 8.28
C GLN A 523 36.72 4.28 6.78
N GLU A 524 35.75 3.70 6.06
CA GLU A 524 35.67 3.79 4.61
C GLU A 524 34.48 4.61 4.11
N VAL A 525 33.85 5.36 5.02
CA VAL A 525 32.78 6.32 4.70
C VAL A 525 33.17 7.74 5.18
N PRO A 526 32.69 8.81 4.55
CA PRO A 526 32.97 10.18 5.01
C PRO A 526 32.32 10.47 6.37
N ASP A 527 32.85 11.46 7.07
CA ASP A 527 32.39 11.82 8.43
C ASP A 527 30.90 12.18 8.48
N ASP A 528 30.39 12.83 7.44
CA ASP A 528 28.98 13.23 7.30
C ASP A 528 28.07 12.16 6.68
N TYR A 529 28.55 10.90 6.56
CA TYR A 529 27.81 9.82 5.88
C TYR A 529 26.48 9.50 6.56
N LEU A 530 26.47 9.45 7.89
CA LEU A 530 25.26 9.13 8.66
C LEU A 530 24.22 10.26 8.59
N GLU A 531 24.67 11.51 8.60
CA GLU A 531 23.82 12.67 8.37
C GLU A 531 23.21 12.64 6.96
N GLN A 532 24.00 12.27 5.94
CA GLN A 532 23.52 12.12 4.58
C GLN A 532 22.43 11.02 4.46
N LEU A 533 22.56 9.90 5.19
CA LEU A 533 21.51 8.87 5.23
C LEU A 533 20.21 9.37 5.81
N MET A 534 20.25 10.37 6.69
CA MET A 534 19.11 10.96 7.39
C MET A 534 18.72 12.34 6.86
N SER A 535 19.29 12.78 5.73
CA SER A 535 19.13 14.12 5.17
C SER A 535 17.76 14.40 4.58
N GLU A 536 16.94 13.38 4.34
CA GLU A 536 15.61 13.53 3.75
C GLU A 536 14.49 13.20 4.73
N GLU A 537 13.33 13.78 4.48
CA GLU A 537 12.08 13.53 5.19
C GLU A 537 10.93 13.34 4.20
N LEU A 538 9.89 12.61 4.62
CA LEU A 538 8.66 12.48 3.84
C LEU A 538 7.84 13.76 3.94
N LYS A 539 7.64 14.44 2.82
CA LYS A 539 6.72 15.58 2.71
C LYS A 539 5.55 15.26 1.82
N ARG A 540 4.37 15.66 2.28
CA ARG A 540 3.17 15.63 1.47
C ARG A 540 3.12 16.91 0.63
N SER A 541 3.06 16.75 -0.68
CA SER A 541 2.79 17.82 -1.63
C SER A 541 1.61 17.39 -2.48
N GLY A 542 0.46 17.97 -2.22
CA GLY A 542 -0.79 17.54 -2.83
C GLY A 542 -1.14 16.09 -2.49
N ASN A 543 -1.47 15.30 -3.50
CA ASN A 543 -1.78 13.86 -3.38
C ASN A 543 -0.54 12.97 -3.27
N THR A 544 0.64 13.52 -3.37
CA THR A 544 1.86 12.74 -3.38
C THR A 544 2.64 12.92 -2.10
N VAL A 545 3.08 11.81 -1.51
CA VAL A 545 4.06 11.81 -0.44
C VAL A 545 5.41 11.50 -1.07
N ARG A 546 6.39 12.38 -0.89
CA ARG A 546 7.72 12.23 -1.48
C ARG A 546 8.81 12.51 -0.47
N TRP A 547 9.91 11.81 -0.63
CA TRP A 547 11.14 12.14 0.06
C TRP A 547 11.69 13.45 -0.49
N THR A 548 12.02 14.36 0.42
CA THR A 548 12.59 15.69 0.12
C THR A 548 13.69 16.00 1.12
N VAL A 549 14.72 16.69 0.66
CA VAL A 549 15.82 17.11 1.53
C VAL A 549 15.29 18.03 2.63
N LYS A 550 15.71 17.79 3.87
CA LYS A 550 15.35 18.61 5.04
C LYS A 550 15.83 20.06 4.86
N PRO A 551 15.08 21.08 5.33
CA PRO A 551 15.51 22.47 5.25
C PRO A 551 16.86 22.70 5.96
N GLY A 552 17.81 23.31 5.28
CA GLY A 552 19.17 23.51 5.80
C GLY A 552 19.99 22.22 5.93
N GLY A 553 19.51 21.14 5.28
CA GLY A 553 20.09 19.81 5.39
C GLY A 553 21.41 19.62 4.66
N VAL A 554 22.07 18.55 5.03
CA VAL A 554 23.29 18.00 4.45
C VAL A 554 22.95 17.41 3.06
N ARG A 555 23.96 17.17 2.26
CA ARG A 555 23.86 16.41 0.98
C ARG A 555 23.16 15.08 1.18
N ASN A 556 22.57 14.52 0.12
CA ASN A 556 21.81 13.26 0.16
C ASN A 556 22.39 12.13 -0.71
N GLU A 557 23.56 12.34 -1.31
CA GLU A 557 24.14 11.41 -2.28
C GLU A 557 24.41 10.02 -1.69
N ALA A 558 24.78 9.95 -0.40
CA ALA A 558 24.95 8.66 0.28
C ALA A 558 23.64 7.85 0.33
N LEU A 559 22.50 8.53 0.63
CA LEU A 559 21.17 7.91 0.63
C LEU A 559 20.77 7.45 -0.79
N ASP A 560 21.03 8.25 -1.80
CA ASP A 560 20.74 7.89 -3.19
C ASP A 560 21.61 6.71 -3.65
N CYS A 561 22.92 6.74 -3.36
CA CYS A 561 23.82 5.63 -3.68
C CYS A 561 23.41 4.30 -3.00
N ILE A 562 23.07 4.31 -1.70
CA ILE A 562 22.60 3.08 -1.03
C ILE A 562 21.28 2.59 -1.63
N ASN A 563 20.37 3.51 -1.96
CA ASN A 563 19.11 3.18 -2.62
C ASN A 563 19.33 2.48 -3.97
N TYR A 564 20.21 3.01 -4.80
CA TYR A 564 20.53 2.41 -6.10
C TYR A 564 21.26 1.06 -5.96
N GLY A 565 22.20 0.95 -5.04
CA GLY A 565 22.92 -0.29 -4.75
C GLY A 565 22.04 -1.39 -4.15
N TYR A 566 21.06 -1.02 -3.32
CA TYR A 566 20.10 -1.97 -2.78
C TYR A 566 19.06 -2.41 -3.82
N CYS A 567 18.65 -1.53 -4.73
CA CYS A 567 17.87 -1.92 -5.90
C CYS A 567 18.62 -3.00 -6.72
N ALA A 568 19.92 -2.79 -6.93
CA ALA A 568 20.78 -3.76 -7.59
C ALA A 568 20.81 -5.12 -6.87
N ARG A 569 20.87 -5.15 -5.52
CA ARG A 569 20.72 -6.39 -4.72
C ARG A 569 19.45 -7.14 -5.08
N LEU A 570 18.31 -6.45 -5.12
CA LEU A 570 17.02 -7.06 -5.41
C LEU A 570 16.96 -7.60 -6.84
N GLN A 571 17.53 -6.87 -7.80
CA GLN A 571 17.64 -7.32 -9.20
C GLN A 571 18.48 -8.60 -9.33
N VAL A 572 19.58 -8.69 -8.57
CA VAL A 572 20.45 -9.89 -8.56
C VAL A 572 19.72 -11.09 -7.95
N ILE A 573 19.05 -10.95 -6.80
CA ILE A 573 18.36 -12.08 -6.15
C ILE A 573 17.07 -12.51 -6.85
N GLU A 574 16.50 -11.66 -7.70
CA GLU A 574 15.42 -12.05 -8.61
C GLU A 574 15.94 -13.06 -9.66
N GLN A 575 17.14 -12.84 -10.18
CA GLN A 575 17.75 -13.67 -11.22
C GLN A 575 18.41 -14.93 -10.65
N ILE A 576 19.18 -14.79 -9.57
CA ILE A 576 19.92 -15.88 -8.93
C ILE A 576 19.57 -15.94 -7.46
N LYS A 577 18.92 -17.01 -7.03
CA LYS A 577 18.46 -17.14 -5.63
C LYS A 577 19.64 -17.38 -4.67
N TRP A 578 19.46 -17.07 -3.39
CA TRP A 578 20.49 -17.18 -2.36
C TRP A 578 21.16 -18.55 -2.28
N HIS A 579 20.37 -19.64 -2.41
CA HIS A 579 20.93 -20.99 -2.38
C HIS A 579 21.83 -21.31 -3.58
N GLU A 580 21.58 -20.68 -4.72
CA GLU A 580 22.43 -20.80 -5.92
C GLU A 580 23.72 -20.02 -5.74
N TRP A 581 23.64 -18.80 -5.18
CA TRP A 581 24.83 -18.03 -4.83
C TRP A 581 25.73 -18.79 -3.85
N ARG A 582 25.17 -19.44 -2.83
CA ARG A 582 25.95 -20.29 -1.92
C ARG A 582 26.67 -21.43 -2.65
N LYS A 583 26.04 -22.04 -3.65
CA LYS A 583 26.68 -23.07 -4.48
C LYS A 583 27.80 -22.50 -5.37
N ILE A 584 27.60 -21.32 -5.96
CA ILE A 584 28.62 -20.64 -6.77
C ILE A 584 29.86 -20.37 -5.92
N VAL A 585 29.66 -19.76 -4.75
CA VAL A 585 30.74 -19.43 -3.81
C VAL A 585 31.45 -20.69 -3.30
N ALA A 586 30.71 -21.76 -2.96
CA ALA A 586 31.32 -23.01 -2.52
C ALA A 586 32.21 -23.67 -3.60
N ARG A 587 31.87 -23.51 -4.88
CA ARG A 587 32.73 -24.00 -5.99
C ARG A 587 33.99 -23.16 -6.14
N GLN A 588 33.90 -21.83 -5.99
CA GLN A 588 35.07 -20.96 -6.05
C GLN A 588 36.11 -21.27 -4.98
N THR A 589 35.68 -21.64 -3.77
CA THR A 589 36.58 -22.04 -2.66
C THR A 589 37.28 -23.38 -2.90
N ILE A 590 36.74 -24.26 -3.75
CA ILE A 590 37.37 -25.54 -4.12
C ILE A 590 38.45 -25.33 -5.18
N ASP A 591 38.22 -24.39 -6.13
CA ASP A 591 39.17 -24.12 -7.24
C ASP A 591 40.34 -23.22 -6.82
N ASP A 592 40.26 -22.52 -5.67
CA ASP A 592 41.35 -21.72 -5.11
C ASP A 592 42.39 -22.53 -4.31
N THR A 593 42.31 -23.88 -4.28
CA THR A 593 43.41 -24.74 -3.79
C THR A 593 44.56 -24.77 -4.83
N PRO A 594 45.87 -24.72 -4.43
CA PRO A 594 46.99 -24.39 -5.32
C PRO A 594 47.41 -25.47 -6.32
N ASP A 595 46.49 -26.21 -6.90
CA ASP A 595 46.85 -27.25 -7.89
C ASP A 595 45.82 -27.40 -9.04
N ALA A 596 45.45 -26.32 -9.67
CA ALA A 596 44.71 -26.38 -10.94
C ALA A 596 44.96 -25.12 -11.77
N SER A 597 45.85 -25.28 -12.74
CA SER A 597 46.02 -24.36 -13.86
C SER A 597 44.86 -24.47 -14.83
N GLU A 598 43.78 -23.73 -14.57
CA GLU A 598 42.84 -23.26 -15.59
C GLU A 598 41.91 -22.21 -14.93
N THR A 599 42.18 -20.97 -15.23
CA THR A 599 41.32 -19.84 -14.88
C THR A 599 40.02 -19.92 -15.66
N ILE A 600 38.96 -20.44 -15.02
CA ILE A 600 37.59 -20.22 -15.50
C ILE A 600 37.26 -18.78 -15.14
N GLU A 601 37.24 -17.89 -16.13
CA GLU A 601 36.80 -16.53 -15.95
C GLU A 601 35.33 -16.53 -15.50
N PRO A 602 34.92 -15.63 -14.56
CA PRO A 602 33.52 -15.51 -14.09
C PRO A 602 32.51 -15.26 -15.22
N GLU A 603 32.99 -14.88 -16.40
CA GLU A 603 32.20 -14.65 -17.61
C GLU A 603 31.45 -15.89 -18.11
N GLN A 604 31.99 -17.10 -17.89
CA GLN A 604 31.39 -18.35 -18.38
C GLN A 604 30.28 -18.89 -17.47
N LEU A 605 30.22 -18.48 -16.21
CA LEU A 605 29.19 -18.94 -15.25
C LEU A 605 27.82 -18.28 -15.45
N ILE A 606 27.76 -17.11 -16.08
CA ILE A 606 26.48 -16.42 -16.38
C ILE A 606 25.91 -16.89 -17.73
N GLU A 607 26.75 -17.42 -18.64
CA GLU A 607 26.29 -17.93 -19.93
C GLU A 607 25.64 -19.34 -19.86
N THR A 608 25.77 -20.04 -18.74
CA THR A 608 25.24 -21.41 -18.57
C THR A 608 23.83 -21.45 -17.93
N ILE A 609 23.15 -20.33 -17.79
CA ILE A 609 21.72 -20.35 -17.46
C ILE A 609 20.97 -20.72 -18.75
N PRO A 610 20.26 -21.86 -18.81
CA PRO A 610 19.54 -22.23 -20.02
C PRO A 610 18.47 -21.17 -20.30
N GLU A 611 18.53 -20.53 -21.46
CA GLU A 611 17.42 -19.78 -22.00
C GLU A 611 16.16 -20.62 -21.86
N GLN A 612 15.18 -20.13 -21.11
CA GLN A 612 13.87 -20.74 -21.12
C GLN A 612 13.36 -20.69 -22.55
N LYS A 613 13.34 -21.84 -23.21
CA LYS A 613 12.77 -21.99 -24.56
C LYS A 613 11.36 -21.44 -24.51
N GLU A 614 11.17 -20.30 -25.15
CA GLU A 614 9.84 -19.77 -25.42
C GLU A 614 9.03 -20.88 -26.12
N THR A 615 7.95 -21.28 -25.48
CA THR A 615 6.94 -22.13 -26.14
C THR A 615 6.42 -21.36 -27.35
N PRO A 616 6.37 -21.96 -28.54
CA PRO A 616 5.97 -21.27 -29.76
C PRO A 616 4.55 -20.75 -29.59
N ARG A 617 4.38 -19.44 -29.63
CA ARG A 617 3.07 -18.79 -29.66
C ARG A 617 2.36 -19.20 -30.93
N LYS A 618 1.18 -19.79 -30.81
CA LYS A 618 0.29 -20.06 -31.94
C LYS A 618 0.06 -18.77 -32.72
N PRO A 619 0.06 -18.81 -34.07
CA PRO A 619 -0.09 -17.60 -34.88
C PRO A 619 -1.47 -16.97 -34.62
N VAL A 620 -1.46 -15.71 -34.22
CA VAL A 620 -2.68 -14.89 -34.10
C VAL A 620 -3.18 -14.62 -35.50
N VAL A 621 -4.29 -15.23 -35.86
CA VAL A 621 -5.03 -14.94 -37.10
C VAL A 621 -5.53 -13.50 -37.05
N LYS A 622 -4.91 -12.61 -37.82
CA LYS A 622 -5.37 -11.23 -38.00
C LYS A 622 -6.73 -11.27 -38.70
N ARG A 623 -7.80 -11.05 -37.95
CA ARG A 623 -9.12 -10.75 -38.54
C ARG A 623 -9.02 -9.42 -39.31
N ARG A 624 -9.19 -9.49 -40.61
CA ARG A 624 -9.36 -8.32 -41.49
C ARG A 624 -10.58 -7.52 -41.03
N VAL A 625 -10.35 -6.31 -40.55
CA VAL A 625 -11.42 -5.35 -40.27
C VAL A 625 -11.88 -4.81 -41.63
N VAL A 626 -13.08 -5.21 -42.06
CA VAL A 626 -13.76 -4.65 -43.19
C VAL A 626 -14.32 -3.27 -42.77
N LYS A 627 -13.81 -2.21 -43.38
CA LYS A 627 -14.35 -0.86 -43.20
C LYS A 627 -15.74 -0.81 -43.84
N PRO A 628 -16.79 -0.26 -43.17
CA PRO A 628 -18.08 -0.04 -43.81
C PRO A 628 -17.96 1.08 -44.82
N THR A 629 -18.40 0.80 -46.05
CA THR A 629 -18.58 1.77 -47.15
C THR A 629 -19.74 2.72 -46.78
N ARG A 630 -19.50 4.03 -46.87
CA ARG A 630 -20.55 5.06 -46.79
C ARG A 630 -21.51 4.95 -47.97
N PRO A 631 -22.83 5.02 -47.77
CA PRO A 631 -23.76 5.19 -48.87
C PRO A 631 -23.65 6.63 -49.42
N ARG A 632 -23.61 6.73 -50.74
CA ARG A 632 -23.72 8.00 -51.50
C ARG A 632 -25.12 8.60 -51.29
N GLY A 633 -25.14 9.86 -50.90
CA GLY A 633 -26.37 10.63 -50.83
C GLY A 633 -26.99 10.84 -52.22
N PHE A 634 -28.31 10.77 -52.26
CA PHE A 634 -29.11 11.41 -53.29
C PHE A 634 -29.63 12.72 -52.72
N GLY A 635 -29.37 13.79 -53.46
CA GLY A 635 -29.94 15.08 -53.17
C GLY A 635 -31.41 15.19 -53.67
N LEU A 636 -32.15 15.89 -52.88
CA LEU A 636 -33.06 16.97 -53.23
C LEU A 636 -33.46 17.66 -51.96
#